data_60002168dc6a2f42e7c56feb2de5806b
#
_entry.id   60002168dc6a2f42e7c56feb2de5806b
#
_cell.length_a   1.000
_cell.length_b   1.000
_cell.length_c   1.000
_cell.angle_alpha   90.00
_cell.angle_beta   90.00
_cell.angle_gamma   90.00
#
_symmetry.space_group_name_H-M   'P 1'
#
loop_
_entity.id
_entity.type
_entity.pdbx_description
1 polymer ?
#
loop_
_entity_poly.entity_id
_entity_poly.type
_entity_poly.pdbx_seq_one_letter_code
_entity_poly.pdbx_strand_id
1 'polypeptide(L)'
;MSGEQVTFGRFRFDLGRRELSRDGIPVRLGNRALDVLCVLAAARGDVVTKDELLARVWPGQVVEENNLQVQVSALRKALDEEKSGQSYLVTVPSRGYRLIGVAGSSHGPALPDKPSIAVLPFQNMSDDPQQEYFADGIVEDIITALCHMRWLFVIARDSSFAYKGRTADVKRVGRELGVRYVVEGGVRKAAQRVRITAQLIDASTGAHLWADHFDGGLEDIFDLQDQVTASVVGAIAPKLEQAEIERAKRKPTGSLDAYDYFLRGMASTHRMTREATSEALELFARAIELDPDFASPCGVAAFCYVVRKINGWTTDRNHEIAEAARLAWRAAELGKDDAVALAFGGAALGYVAGDLEGAIALIDRALVLNPNLAVGWYASGTVRAFRGGEPDVAIAHLQRAMRLSPFDPFMFTMQGVTAFAHFFAGRYDEATAWAEKAFWERPNILATLRIAAASNALAGRVEEARKAIARALELDPEMRASNLEGRIGWFRRPEDFAKYADALRKAGLPE
;
A
#
# COMPACT_ATOMS: atom_id res chain seq x y z
N MET A 1 53.33 -9.80 -1.25
CA MET A 1 51.91 -10.14 -1.41
C MET A 1 51.11 -8.88 -1.09
N SER A 2 50.60 -8.18 -2.09
CA SER A 2 49.78 -6.99 -1.87
C SER A 2 48.48 -7.42 -1.21
N GLY A 3 48.26 -7.02 0.02
CA GLY A 3 47.01 -7.27 0.73
C GLY A 3 45.83 -6.65 -0.03
N GLU A 4 44.72 -7.35 -0.02
CA GLU A 4 43.46 -6.88 -0.65
C GLU A 4 42.99 -5.64 0.11
N GLN A 5 42.99 -4.48 -0.56
CA GLN A 5 42.57 -3.20 0.04
C GLN A 5 41.16 -2.82 -0.45
N VAL A 6 40.32 -2.38 0.47
CA VAL A 6 39.00 -1.90 0.24
C VAL A 6 38.93 -0.41 0.56
N THR A 7 38.46 0.40 -0.42
CA THR A 7 38.32 1.85 -0.28
C THR A 7 36.83 2.22 -0.27
N PHE A 8 36.40 3.05 0.70
CA PHE A 8 35.04 3.56 0.77
C PHE A 8 35.05 5.01 1.29
N GLY A 9 34.56 5.91 0.50
CA GLY A 9 34.65 7.34 0.79
C GLY A 9 36.08 7.81 1.04
N ARG A 10 36.34 8.34 2.22
CA ARG A 10 37.65 8.82 2.70
C ARG A 10 38.48 7.73 3.40
N PHE A 11 37.93 6.53 3.50
CA PHE A 11 38.55 5.44 4.25
C PHE A 11 39.17 4.42 3.28
N ARG A 12 40.30 3.87 3.76
CA ARG A 12 40.98 2.74 3.16
C ARG A 12 41.19 1.67 4.22
N PHE A 13 40.75 0.46 3.94
CA PHE A 13 40.88 -0.68 4.85
C PHE A 13 41.72 -1.78 4.19
N ASP A 14 42.80 -2.16 4.80
CA ASP A 14 43.64 -3.28 4.40
C ASP A 14 43.16 -4.54 5.12
N LEU A 15 42.56 -5.47 4.34
CA LEU A 15 41.99 -6.72 4.86
C LEU A 15 43.08 -7.64 5.44
N GLY A 16 44.27 -7.66 4.83
CA GLY A 16 45.39 -8.50 5.28
C GLY A 16 46.07 -8.00 6.56
N ARG A 17 46.22 -6.70 6.69
CA ARG A 17 46.82 -6.06 7.87
C ARG A 17 45.79 -5.69 8.94
N ARG A 18 44.51 -5.72 8.59
CA ARG A 18 43.39 -5.28 9.46
C ARG A 18 43.58 -3.84 9.96
N GLU A 19 44.01 -2.98 9.04
CA GLU A 19 44.28 -1.57 9.34
C GLU A 19 43.31 -0.67 8.60
N LEU A 20 42.60 0.18 9.36
CA LEU A 20 41.71 1.23 8.80
C LEU A 20 42.46 2.57 8.81
N SER A 21 42.44 3.30 7.71
CA SER A 21 42.96 4.66 7.61
C SER A 21 41.94 5.60 7.00
N ARG A 22 41.96 6.88 7.45
CA ARG A 22 41.18 7.98 6.89
C ARG A 22 42.14 9.02 6.31
N ASP A 23 42.06 9.32 5.03
CA ASP A 23 42.97 10.22 4.33
C ASP A 23 44.48 9.88 4.60
N GLY A 24 44.78 8.59 4.72
CA GLY A 24 46.12 8.10 5.03
C GLY A 24 46.50 8.07 6.52
N ILE A 25 45.68 8.58 7.42
CA ILE A 25 45.93 8.59 8.89
C ILE A 25 45.25 7.36 9.50
N PRO A 26 45.98 6.54 10.30
CA PRO A 26 45.40 5.36 10.94
C PRO A 26 44.28 5.69 11.91
N VAL A 27 43.17 4.93 11.81
CA VAL A 27 42.01 5.02 12.70
C VAL A 27 42.04 3.87 13.69
N ARG A 28 42.05 4.18 14.99
CA ARG A 28 42.06 3.17 16.06
C ARG A 28 40.65 2.59 16.26
N LEU A 29 40.57 1.27 16.16
CA LEU A 29 39.37 0.48 16.42
C LEU A 29 39.69 -0.71 17.35
N GLY A 30 38.71 -1.13 18.13
CA GLY A 30 38.79 -2.37 18.89
C GLY A 30 38.83 -3.61 17.98
N ASN A 31 39.50 -4.68 18.41
CA ASN A 31 39.67 -5.88 17.59
C ASN A 31 38.35 -6.46 17.08
N ARG A 32 37.31 -6.49 17.89
CA ARG A 32 36.01 -7.02 17.50
C ARG A 32 35.28 -6.13 16.45
N ALA A 33 35.44 -4.82 16.58
CA ALA A 33 34.92 -3.88 15.57
C ALA A 33 35.67 -4.04 14.23
N LEU A 34 37.00 -4.27 14.29
CA LEU A 34 37.81 -4.61 13.12
C LEU A 34 37.37 -5.95 12.49
N ASP A 35 37.03 -6.98 13.30
CA ASP A 35 36.51 -8.25 12.80
C ASP A 35 35.17 -8.04 12.05
N VAL A 36 34.25 -7.25 12.61
CA VAL A 36 32.98 -6.88 11.93
C VAL A 36 33.27 -6.14 10.63
N LEU A 37 34.22 -5.17 10.65
CA LEU A 37 34.57 -4.43 9.44
C LEU A 37 35.22 -5.34 8.39
N CYS A 38 36.07 -6.31 8.77
CA CYS A 38 36.62 -7.29 7.84
C CYS A 38 35.53 -8.09 7.11
N VAL A 39 34.54 -8.58 7.85
CA VAL A 39 33.45 -9.37 7.27
C VAL A 39 32.62 -8.52 6.30
N LEU A 40 32.31 -7.28 6.69
CA LEU A 40 31.55 -6.34 5.87
C LEU A 40 32.32 -5.85 4.63
N ALA A 41 33.62 -5.60 4.77
CA ALA A 41 34.48 -5.17 3.67
C ALA A 41 34.68 -6.30 2.65
N ALA A 42 34.87 -7.54 3.14
CA ALA A 42 34.96 -8.72 2.29
C ALA A 42 33.67 -9.00 1.48
N ALA A 43 32.52 -8.61 2.04
CA ALA A 43 31.23 -8.69 1.33
C ALA A 43 31.05 -7.61 0.25
N ARG A 44 32.00 -6.68 0.10
CA ARG A 44 32.06 -5.67 -0.99
C ARG A 44 30.77 -4.92 -1.27
N GLY A 45 30.00 -4.62 -0.25
CA GLY A 45 28.73 -3.90 -0.37
C GLY A 45 27.48 -4.79 -0.32
N ASP A 46 27.63 -6.11 -0.25
CA ASP A 46 26.50 -7.01 0.00
C ASP A 46 26.06 -6.95 1.47
N VAL A 47 24.79 -7.32 1.70
CA VAL A 47 24.22 -7.41 3.04
C VAL A 47 24.76 -8.66 3.73
N VAL A 48 25.38 -8.49 4.89
CA VAL A 48 25.77 -9.60 5.76
C VAL A 48 24.73 -9.72 6.87
N THR A 49 24.15 -10.90 7.03
CA THR A 49 23.11 -11.15 8.05
C THR A 49 23.68 -11.05 9.47
N LYS A 50 22.82 -10.79 10.46
CA LYS A 50 23.24 -10.75 11.87
C LYS A 50 23.84 -12.07 12.31
N ASP A 51 23.19 -13.18 11.94
CA ASP A 51 23.65 -14.54 12.27
C ASP A 51 25.00 -14.85 11.63
N GLU A 52 25.21 -14.44 10.37
CA GLU A 52 26.47 -14.60 9.68
C GLU A 52 27.59 -13.77 10.31
N LEU A 53 27.32 -12.52 10.72
CA LEU A 53 28.24 -11.68 11.47
C LEU A 53 28.61 -12.31 12.83
N LEU A 54 27.61 -12.77 13.58
CA LEU A 54 27.85 -13.43 14.87
C LEU A 54 28.70 -14.69 14.71
N ALA A 55 28.37 -15.56 13.75
CA ALA A 55 29.10 -16.79 13.49
C ALA A 55 30.54 -16.55 13.04
N ARG A 56 30.82 -15.53 12.21
CA ARG A 56 32.14 -15.23 11.66
C ARG A 56 33.03 -14.43 12.61
N VAL A 57 32.44 -13.53 13.42
CA VAL A 57 33.18 -12.67 14.36
C VAL A 57 33.41 -13.34 15.73
N TRP A 58 32.49 -14.23 16.12
CA TRP A 58 32.59 -14.99 17.39
C TRP A 58 32.45 -16.51 17.16
N PRO A 59 33.38 -17.13 16.42
CA PRO A 59 33.28 -18.55 16.11
C PRO A 59 33.30 -19.40 17.39
N GLY A 60 32.30 -20.27 17.55
CA GLY A 60 32.17 -21.18 18.67
C GLY A 60 31.74 -20.55 20.01
N GLN A 61 31.35 -19.27 20.02
CA GLN A 61 30.83 -18.60 21.22
C GLN A 61 29.33 -18.27 21.02
N VAL A 62 28.54 -18.50 22.07
CA VAL A 62 27.15 -18.02 22.12
C VAL A 62 27.18 -16.55 22.57
N VAL A 63 26.86 -15.64 21.68
CA VAL A 63 26.92 -14.21 21.92
C VAL A 63 25.56 -13.59 21.61
N GLU A 64 25.06 -12.75 22.49
CA GLU A 64 23.80 -12.02 22.30
C GLU A 64 23.95 -10.96 21.23
N GLU A 65 22.87 -10.68 20.52
CA GLU A 65 22.77 -9.68 19.44
C GLU A 65 23.24 -8.27 19.89
N ASN A 66 23.05 -7.96 21.17
CA ASN A 66 23.47 -6.69 21.76
C ASN A 66 25.01 -6.45 21.65
N ASN A 67 25.83 -7.51 21.70
CA ASN A 67 27.28 -7.38 21.49
C ASN A 67 27.61 -6.94 20.05
N LEU A 68 26.88 -7.43 19.05
CA LEU A 68 27.05 -6.97 17.66
C LEU A 68 26.70 -5.49 17.54
N GLN A 69 25.61 -5.04 18.17
CA GLN A 69 25.17 -3.65 18.14
C GLN A 69 26.20 -2.70 18.76
N VAL A 70 26.87 -3.12 19.83
CA VAL A 70 27.98 -2.35 20.45
C VAL A 70 29.14 -2.16 19.45
N GLN A 71 29.53 -3.22 18.72
CA GLN A 71 30.62 -3.11 17.75
C GLN A 71 30.22 -2.27 16.53
N VAL A 72 28.98 -2.38 16.06
CA VAL A 72 28.43 -1.53 15.00
C VAL A 72 28.43 -0.06 15.42
N SER A 73 28.03 0.26 16.64
CA SER A 73 28.09 1.62 17.19
C SER A 73 29.52 2.16 17.27
N ALA A 74 30.46 1.32 17.68
CA ALA A 74 31.89 1.67 17.72
C ALA A 74 32.43 1.95 16.31
N LEU A 75 32.02 1.16 15.31
CA LEU A 75 32.35 1.38 13.89
C LEU A 75 31.80 2.70 13.39
N ARG A 76 30.54 2.99 13.62
CA ARG A 76 29.89 4.27 13.19
C ARG A 76 30.62 5.47 13.79
N LYS A 77 30.96 5.41 15.07
CA LYS A 77 31.72 6.46 15.75
C LYS A 77 33.09 6.66 15.13
N ALA A 78 33.80 5.57 14.81
CA ALA A 78 35.15 5.64 14.21
C ALA A 78 35.11 6.11 12.75
N LEU A 79 34.05 5.82 12.03
CA LEU A 79 33.79 6.31 10.70
C LEU A 79 33.27 7.76 10.67
N ASP A 80 33.17 8.41 11.84
CA ASP A 80 32.78 9.82 12.01
C ASP A 80 31.39 10.15 11.44
N GLU A 81 30.50 9.15 11.42
CA GLU A 81 29.16 9.27 10.84
C GLU A 81 28.32 10.35 11.54
N GLU A 82 28.47 10.47 12.87
CA GLU A 82 27.75 11.46 13.68
C GLU A 82 28.19 12.93 13.38
N LYS A 83 29.42 13.14 12.92
CA LYS A 83 29.97 14.48 12.67
C LYS A 83 29.97 14.87 11.21
N SER A 84 30.14 13.89 10.31
CA SER A 84 30.24 14.13 8.87
C SER A 84 28.89 14.07 8.17
N GLY A 85 27.85 13.57 8.83
CA GLY A 85 26.54 13.28 8.22
C GLY A 85 26.60 12.20 7.12
N GLN A 86 27.73 11.47 7.02
CA GLN A 86 27.94 10.45 6.01
C GLN A 86 27.97 9.07 6.65
N SER A 87 26.91 8.29 6.48
CA SER A 87 26.88 6.90 6.93
C SER A 87 27.57 6.01 5.91
N TYR A 88 28.53 5.20 6.36
CA TYR A 88 29.18 4.15 5.58
C TYR A 88 28.65 2.77 5.95
N LEU A 89 28.01 2.64 7.11
CA LEU A 89 27.50 1.39 7.65
C LEU A 89 25.99 1.44 7.78
N VAL A 90 25.31 0.80 6.84
CA VAL A 90 23.84 0.78 6.73
C VAL A 90 23.28 -0.43 7.48
N THR A 91 22.26 -0.19 8.33
CA THR A 91 21.41 -1.26 8.86
C THR A 91 20.35 -1.62 7.82
N VAL A 92 20.26 -2.90 7.47
CA VAL A 92 19.17 -3.45 6.67
C VAL A 92 18.18 -4.12 7.63
N PRO A 93 17.00 -3.53 7.87
CA PRO A 93 16.04 -4.03 8.85
C PRO A 93 15.74 -5.51 8.66
N SER A 94 15.67 -6.26 9.76
CA SER A 94 15.42 -7.70 9.81
C SER A 94 16.42 -8.59 9.05
N ARG A 95 17.45 -8.04 8.42
CA ARG A 95 18.45 -8.80 7.65
C ARG A 95 19.86 -8.71 8.22
N GLY A 96 20.39 -7.50 8.44
CA GLY A 96 21.77 -7.36 8.93
C GLY A 96 22.38 -5.98 8.65
N TYR A 97 23.68 -5.99 8.27
CA TYR A 97 24.45 -4.77 8.04
C TYR A 97 25.17 -4.81 6.70
N ARG A 98 25.51 -3.64 6.18
CA ARG A 98 26.22 -3.47 4.92
C ARG A 98 27.15 -2.27 4.94
N LEU A 99 28.33 -2.42 4.34
CA LEU A 99 29.27 -1.32 4.10
C LEU A 99 28.99 -0.71 2.72
N ILE A 100 28.72 0.61 2.65
CA ILE A 100 28.44 1.33 1.38
C ILE A 100 29.62 2.19 0.94
N GLY A 101 29.63 2.55 -0.34
CA GLY A 101 30.69 3.40 -0.93
C GLY A 101 31.98 2.66 -1.25
N VAL A 102 31.98 1.31 -1.23
CA VAL A 102 33.14 0.47 -1.56
C VAL A 102 33.51 0.61 -3.03
N ALA A 103 34.72 1.07 -3.32
CA ALA A 103 35.22 1.19 -4.68
C ALA A 103 35.37 -0.21 -5.34
N GLY A 104 34.77 -0.39 -6.51
CA GLY A 104 34.80 -1.65 -7.25
C GLY A 104 33.59 -2.56 -7.04
N SER A 105 32.64 -2.20 -6.19
CA SER A 105 31.33 -2.88 -6.16
C SER A 105 30.48 -2.38 -7.34
N SER A 106 30.44 -3.15 -8.41
CA SER A 106 29.60 -2.85 -9.60
C SER A 106 28.13 -3.20 -9.39
N HIS A 107 27.78 -3.81 -8.26
CA HIS A 107 26.42 -4.22 -7.93
C HIS A 107 26.06 -3.66 -6.54
N GLY A 108 25.07 -2.79 -6.49
CA GLY A 108 24.31 -2.51 -5.25
C GLY A 108 23.69 -3.81 -4.72
N PRO A 109 23.08 -3.80 -3.53
CA PRO A 109 22.40 -4.99 -3.02
C PRO A 109 21.39 -5.46 -4.05
N ALA A 110 21.23 -6.78 -4.16
CA ALA A 110 20.13 -7.34 -4.94
C ALA A 110 18.82 -6.67 -4.50
N LEU A 111 18.05 -6.22 -5.49
CA LEU A 111 16.72 -5.68 -5.22
C LEU A 111 15.93 -6.75 -4.45
N PRO A 112 15.23 -6.40 -3.37
CA PRO A 112 14.32 -7.33 -2.71
C PRO A 112 13.30 -7.89 -3.70
N ASP A 113 12.84 -9.11 -3.48
CA ASP A 113 11.74 -9.69 -4.27
C ASP A 113 10.48 -8.83 -4.16
N LYS A 114 10.23 -8.26 -2.98
CA LYS A 114 9.18 -7.27 -2.74
C LYS A 114 9.55 -5.89 -3.30
N PRO A 115 8.55 -5.07 -3.68
CA PRO A 115 8.79 -3.67 -3.97
C PRO A 115 9.53 -2.98 -2.83
N SER A 116 10.47 -2.12 -3.15
CA SER A 116 11.33 -1.49 -2.16
C SER A 116 11.41 0.02 -2.39
N ILE A 117 11.33 0.78 -1.30
CA ILE A 117 11.25 2.24 -1.33
C ILE A 117 12.17 2.86 -0.27
N ALA A 118 12.75 4.00 -0.62
CA ALA A 118 13.40 4.91 0.31
C ALA A 118 12.70 6.27 0.27
N VAL A 119 12.50 6.88 1.42
CA VAL A 119 12.05 8.28 1.52
C VAL A 119 13.24 9.11 1.90
N LEU A 120 13.70 9.97 0.99
CA LEU A 120 14.83 10.85 1.23
C LEU A 120 14.43 12.03 2.12
N PRO A 121 15.38 12.62 2.86
CA PRO A 121 15.13 13.86 3.60
C PRO A 121 14.56 14.93 2.68
N PHE A 122 13.44 15.54 3.08
CA PHE A 122 12.86 16.65 2.35
C PHE A 122 13.74 17.90 2.51
N GLN A 123 13.90 18.64 1.42
CA GLN A 123 14.71 19.85 1.44
C GLN A 123 13.93 20.98 2.13
N ASN A 124 14.54 21.60 3.13
CA ASN A 124 14.02 22.86 3.65
C ASN A 124 14.34 23.99 2.65
N MET A 125 13.31 24.46 1.93
CA MET A 125 13.39 25.55 0.96
C MET A 125 12.99 26.91 1.59
N SER A 126 12.92 26.98 2.92
CA SER A 126 12.61 28.18 3.67
C SER A 126 13.91 28.87 4.12
N ASP A 127 13.85 30.18 4.32
CA ASP A 127 14.98 30.95 4.88
C ASP A 127 15.17 30.71 6.39
N ASP A 128 14.32 29.88 7.03
CA ASP A 128 14.32 29.60 8.45
C ASP A 128 14.88 28.20 8.73
N PRO A 129 16.11 28.07 9.29
CA PRO A 129 16.72 26.78 9.63
C PRO A 129 15.91 25.98 10.66
N GLN A 130 15.10 26.65 11.50
CA GLN A 130 14.26 25.97 12.49
C GLN A 130 13.15 25.11 11.87
N GLN A 131 12.86 25.28 10.58
CA GLN A 131 11.89 24.43 9.86
C GLN A 131 12.46 23.07 9.43
N GLU A 132 13.74 22.81 9.69
CA GLU A 132 14.38 21.55 9.30
C GLU A 132 13.81 20.37 10.09
N TYR A 133 13.50 20.55 11.40
CA TYR A 133 12.85 19.50 12.19
C TYR A 133 11.45 19.15 11.67
N PHE A 134 10.74 20.13 11.12
CA PHE A 134 9.42 19.91 10.53
C PHE A 134 9.50 19.07 9.24
N ALA A 135 10.45 19.38 8.38
CA ALA A 135 10.72 18.59 7.17
C ALA A 135 11.14 17.16 7.52
N ASP A 136 11.98 17.00 8.54
CA ASP A 136 12.44 15.69 9.03
C ASP A 136 11.25 14.88 9.63
N GLY A 137 10.38 15.53 10.40
CA GLY A 137 9.19 14.90 10.99
C GLY A 137 8.24 14.34 9.94
N ILE A 138 7.93 15.11 8.89
CA ILE A 138 7.11 14.64 7.76
C ILE A 138 7.71 13.38 7.12
N VAL A 139 9.02 13.34 6.91
CA VAL A 139 9.70 12.17 6.32
C VAL A 139 9.59 10.96 7.23
N GLU A 140 9.75 11.15 8.55
CA GLU A 140 9.63 10.09 9.55
C GLU A 140 8.20 9.52 9.58
N ASP A 141 7.20 10.38 9.56
CA ASP A 141 5.78 9.99 9.51
C ASP A 141 5.43 9.25 8.22
N ILE A 142 5.95 9.69 7.06
CA ILE A 142 5.79 8.98 5.78
C ILE A 142 6.44 7.60 5.83
N ILE A 143 7.67 7.48 6.34
CA ILE A 143 8.36 6.20 6.51
C ILE A 143 7.54 5.27 7.41
N THR A 144 7.08 5.77 8.55
CA THR A 144 6.26 5.02 9.50
C THR A 144 4.97 4.54 8.86
N ALA A 145 4.26 5.41 8.14
CA ALA A 145 3.01 5.05 7.48
C ALA A 145 3.22 4.02 6.33
N LEU A 146 4.31 4.14 5.57
CA LEU A 146 4.68 3.15 4.54
C LEU A 146 5.06 1.79 5.15
N CYS A 147 5.67 1.76 6.35
CA CYS A 147 6.01 0.50 7.04
C CYS A 147 4.78 -0.34 7.41
N HIS A 148 3.58 0.24 7.49
CA HIS A 148 2.33 -0.51 7.69
C HIS A 148 1.91 -1.33 6.43
N MET A 149 2.58 -1.13 5.28
CA MET A 149 2.33 -1.86 4.05
C MET A 149 3.24 -3.09 3.97
N ARG A 150 2.77 -4.28 4.37
CA ARG A 150 3.59 -5.51 4.42
C ARG A 150 4.19 -5.95 3.10
N TRP A 151 3.55 -5.61 1.99
CA TRP A 151 4.04 -5.92 0.65
C TRP A 151 5.20 -5.01 0.21
N LEU A 152 5.47 -3.92 0.95
CA LEU A 152 6.49 -2.92 0.63
C LEU A 152 7.70 -3.07 1.58
N PHE A 153 8.89 -3.13 1.02
CA PHE A 153 10.13 -3.06 1.79
C PHE A 153 10.54 -1.59 1.90
N VAL A 154 10.49 -1.04 3.11
CA VAL A 154 10.81 0.37 3.38
C VAL A 154 12.19 0.47 4.00
N ILE A 155 13.04 1.33 3.45
CA ILE A 155 14.36 1.63 4.01
C ILE A 155 14.21 2.40 5.32
N ALA A 156 14.98 2.00 6.33
CA ALA A 156 15.01 2.68 7.63
C ALA A 156 15.47 4.15 7.49
N ARG A 157 14.90 5.01 8.34
CA ARG A 157 15.17 6.46 8.39
C ARG A 157 16.66 6.80 8.33
N ASP A 158 17.48 6.20 9.20
CA ASP A 158 18.89 6.51 9.30
C ASP A 158 19.67 6.29 8.00
N SER A 159 19.27 5.29 7.22
CA SER A 159 19.87 5.00 5.91
C SER A 159 19.49 6.03 4.85
N SER A 160 18.24 6.47 4.87
CA SER A 160 17.74 7.55 3.98
C SER A 160 18.38 8.90 4.36
N PHE A 161 18.53 9.18 5.66
CA PHE A 161 19.10 10.43 6.17
C PHE A 161 20.61 10.56 5.93
N ALA A 162 21.31 9.51 5.53
CA ALA A 162 22.69 9.60 5.04
C ALA A 162 22.82 10.49 3.78
N TYR A 163 21.71 10.79 3.10
CA TYR A 163 21.67 11.68 1.95
C TYR A 163 21.26 13.12 2.29
N LYS A 164 21.07 13.44 3.59
CA LYS A 164 20.69 14.80 4.02
C LYS A 164 21.72 15.84 3.59
N GLY A 165 21.25 16.95 3.04
CA GLY A 165 22.10 18.05 2.59
C GLY A 165 22.91 17.76 1.30
N ARG A 166 22.60 16.69 0.59
CA ARG A 166 23.28 16.31 -0.66
C ARG A 166 22.32 16.33 -1.84
N THR A 167 22.80 16.82 -2.98
CA THR A 167 22.13 16.55 -4.25
C THR A 167 22.42 15.10 -4.64
N ALA A 168 21.44 14.23 -4.48
CA ALA A 168 21.59 12.82 -4.78
C ALA A 168 21.01 12.49 -6.16
N ASP A 169 21.78 11.80 -7.01
CA ASP A 169 21.24 11.16 -8.20
C ASP A 169 20.38 9.97 -7.74
N VAL A 170 19.07 10.04 -8.02
CA VAL A 170 18.09 9.02 -7.62
C VAL A 170 18.47 7.62 -8.09
N LYS A 171 19.04 7.49 -9.29
CA LYS A 171 19.55 6.19 -9.81
C LYS A 171 20.71 5.66 -8.99
N ARG A 172 21.55 6.55 -8.47
CA ARG A 172 22.66 6.18 -7.59
C ARG A 172 22.10 5.76 -6.21
N VAL A 173 21.18 6.53 -5.65
CA VAL A 173 20.49 6.19 -4.40
C VAL A 173 19.84 4.81 -4.50
N GLY A 174 19.10 4.55 -5.58
CA GLY A 174 18.45 3.27 -5.81
C GLY A 174 19.44 2.09 -5.79
N ARG A 175 20.61 2.25 -6.42
CA ARG A 175 21.67 1.24 -6.40
C ARG A 175 22.32 1.10 -5.01
N GLU A 176 22.65 2.20 -4.36
CA GLU A 176 23.33 2.18 -3.05
C GLU A 176 22.44 1.62 -1.94
N LEU A 177 21.15 1.95 -1.93
CA LEU A 177 20.20 1.45 -0.94
C LEU A 177 19.51 0.14 -1.37
N GLY A 178 19.65 -0.28 -2.62
CA GLY A 178 18.97 -1.46 -3.17
C GLY A 178 17.45 -1.30 -3.18
N VAL A 179 16.98 -0.14 -3.65
CA VAL A 179 15.56 0.14 -3.75
C VAL A 179 15.14 0.43 -5.18
N ARG A 180 13.88 0.06 -5.49
CA ARG A 180 13.27 0.34 -6.81
C ARG A 180 12.69 1.74 -6.88
N TYR A 181 12.21 2.25 -5.76
CA TYR A 181 11.49 3.51 -5.69
C TYR A 181 12.12 4.45 -4.68
N VAL A 182 12.04 5.74 -5.00
CA VAL A 182 12.50 6.80 -4.12
C VAL A 182 11.41 7.86 -4.03
N VAL A 183 11.12 8.29 -2.82
CA VAL A 183 10.34 9.50 -2.54
C VAL A 183 11.31 10.60 -2.18
N GLU A 184 11.17 11.74 -2.82
CA GLU A 184 11.87 12.96 -2.45
C GLU A 184 10.90 14.15 -2.42
N GLY A 185 11.28 15.23 -1.77
CA GLY A 185 10.42 16.38 -1.64
C GLY A 185 11.10 17.59 -1.02
N GLY A 186 10.29 18.60 -0.75
CA GLY A 186 10.74 19.81 -0.11
C GLY A 186 9.64 20.54 0.65
N VAL A 187 10.03 21.29 1.64
CA VAL A 187 9.14 22.09 2.47
C VAL A 187 9.51 23.56 2.30
N ARG A 188 8.53 24.38 1.96
CA ARG A 188 8.67 25.83 1.86
C ARG A 188 7.65 26.53 2.75
N LYS A 189 8.13 27.30 3.71
CA LYS A 189 7.32 28.15 4.56
C LYS A 189 7.36 29.58 4.07
N ALA A 190 6.21 30.24 4.01
CA ALA A 190 6.07 31.68 3.75
C ALA A 190 5.01 32.24 4.68
N ALA A 191 5.42 33.04 5.65
CA ALA A 191 4.57 33.57 6.74
C ALA A 191 3.83 32.47 7.50
N GLN A 192 2.49 32.43 7.41
CA GLN A 192 1.65 31.44 8.08
C GLN A 192 1.25 30.27 7.17
N ARG A 193 1.84 30.15 5.98
CA ARG A 193 1.54 29.08 5.03
C ARG A 193 2.75 28.21 4.80
N VAL A 194 2.51 26.92 4.69
CA VAL A 194 3.51 25.91 4.32
C VAL A 194 3.08 25.27 3.01
N ARG A 195 4.02 25.12 2.10
CA ARG A 195 3.87 24.29 0.92
C ARG A 195 4.85 23.13 1.01
N ILE A 196 4.33 21.91 0.87
CA ILE A 196 5.10 20.68 0.86
C ILE A 196 4.97 20.09 -0.54
N THR A 197 6.09 19.82 -1.20
CA THR A 197 6.14 19.10 -2.47
C THR A 197 6.65 17.70 -2.22
N ALA A 198 6.07 16.71 -2.89
CA ALA A 198 6.54 15.33 -2.83
C ALA A 198 6.46 14.69 -4.21
N GLN A 199 7.39 13.80 -4.52
CA GLN A 199 7.41 13.06 -5.77
C GLN A 199 7.92 11.64 -5.57
N LEU A 200 7.34 10.70 -6.34
CA LEU A 200 7.72 9.30 -6.40
C LEU A 200 8.46 9.04 -7.71
N ILE A 201 9.63 8.45 -7.62
CA ILE A 201 10.52 8.20 -8.75
C ILE A 201 10.89 6.72 -8.82
N ASP A 202 10.82 6.13 -10.02
CA ASP A 202 11.43 4.83 -10.30
C ASP A 202 12.96 5.02 -10.36
N ALA A 203 13.67 4.44 -9.40
CA ALA A 203 15.12 4.61 -9.26
C ALA A 203 15.92 3.91 -10.35
N SER A 204 15.34 2.95 -11.07
CA SER A 204 16.02 2.27 -12.16
C SER A 204 16.05 3.10 -13.45
N THR A 205 14.93 3.76 -13.75
CA THR A 205 14.75 4.56 -14.96
C THR A 205 14.98 6.06 -14.74
N GLY A 206 14.74 6.55 -13.52
CA GLY A 206 14.66 7.98 -13.18
C GLY A 206 13.32 8.61 -13.58
N ALA A 207 12.32 7.80 -13.95
CA ALA A 207 11.01 8.30 -14.33
C ALA A 207 10.20 8.73 -13.11
N HIS A 208 9.60 9.92 -13.17
CA HIS A 208 8.65 10.38 -12.16
C HIS A 208 7.31 9.66 -12.35
N LEU A 209 6.93 8.87 -11.35
CA LEU A 209 5.66 8.13 -11.34
C LEU A 209 4.51 8.97 -10.81
N TRP A 210 4.84 9.91 -9.93
CA TRP A 210 3.91 10.85 -9.34
C TRP A 210 4.64 12.06 -8.78
N ALA A 211 4.00 13.23 -8.81
CA ALA A 211 4.44 14.45 -8.13
C ALA A 211 3.22 15.30 -7.78
N ASP A 212 3.19 15.87 -6.59
CA ASP A 212 2.13 16.76 -6.14
C ASP A 212 2.64 17.75 -5.08
N HIS A 213 1.77 18.70 -4.70
CA HIS A 213 2.05 19.64 -3.63
C HIS A 213 0.85 19.80 -2.70
N PHE A 214 1.14 20.07 -1.44
CA PHE A 214 0.16 20.22 -0.37
C PHE A 214 0.36 21.58 0.29
N ASP A 215 -0.71 22.38 0.39
CA ASP A 215 -0.70 23.68 1.03
C ASP A 215 -1.48 23.62 2.35
N GLY A 216 -0.92 24.18 3.42
CA GLY A 216 -1.56 24.21 4.73
C GLY A 216 -1.20 25.45 5.56
N GLY A 217 -1.98 25.71 6.60
CA GLY A 217 -1.68 26.71 7.63
C GLY A 217 -0.86 26.14 8.77
N LEU A 218 -0.16 26.96 9.53
CA LEU A 218 0.65 26.58 10.69
C LEU A 218 -0.13 26.63 12.01
N GLU A 219 -1.45 26.75 11.96
CA GLU A 219 -2.29 26.84 13.17
C GLU A 219 -2.26 25.58 14.02
N ASP A 220 -2.19 24.40 13.34
CA ASP A 220 -1.88 23.12 13.96
C ASP A 220 -0.86 22.34 13.09
N ILE A 221 0.38 22.30 13.55
CA ILE A 221 1.50 21.70 12.80
C ILE A 221 1.41 20.17 12.76
N PHE A 222 0.85 19.54 13.80
CA PHE A 222 0.70 18.08 13.85
C PHE A 222 -0.45 17.62 12.96
N ASP A 223 -1.58 18.33 12.99
CA ASP A 223 -2.69 18.03 12.06
C ASP A 223 -2.25 18.19 10.60
N LEU A 224 -1.40 19.16 10.29
CA LEU A 224 -0.84 19.34 8.95
C LEU A 224 0.09 18.17 8.57
N GLN A 225 0.97 17.73 9.48
CA GLN A 225 1.84 16.56 9.26
C GLN A 225 1.01 15.30 8.98
N ASP A 226 0.01 15.03 9.80
CA ASP A 226 -0.89 13.88 9.62
C ASP A 226 -1.64 13.91 8.29
N GLN A 227 -2.18 15.09 7.91
CA GLN A 227 -2.89 15.27 6.64
C GLN A 227 -1.97 15.07 5.44
N VAL A 228 -0.76 15.63 5.47
CA VAL A 228 0.22 15.49 4.40
C VAL A 228 0.71 14.05 4.29
N THR A 229 1.05 13.43 5.41
CA THR A 229 1.47 12.02 5.44
C THR A 229 0.40 11.12 4.85
N ALA A 230 -0.85 11.25 5.30
CA ALA A 230 -1.97 10.48 4.76
C ALA A 230 -2.17 10.71 3.25
N SER A 231 -2.05 11.96 2.80
CA SER A 231 -2.23 12.33 1.40
C SER A 231 -1.09 11.81 0.51
N VAL A 232 0.17 11.94 0.95
CA VAL A 232 1.36 11.44 0.24
C VAL A 232 1.31 9.92 0.12
N VAL A 233 1.09 9.22 1.24
CA VAL A 233 1.02 7.75 1.27
C VAL A 233 -0.15 7.23 0.45
N GLY A 234 -1.32 7.89 0.55
CA GLY A 234 -2.52 7.54 -0.22
C GLY A 234 -2.35 7.72 -1.73
N ALA A 235 -1.60 8.73 -2.15
CA ALA A 235 -1.30 8.95 -3.57
C ALA A 235 -0.21 8.00 -4.09
N ILE A 236 0.80 7.68 -3.27
CA ILE A 236 1.93 6.83 -3.64
C ILE A 236 1.52 5.36 -3.76
N ALA A 237 0.72 4.83 -2.84
CA ALA A 237 0.40 3.40 -2.78
C ALA A 237 -0.21 2.86 -4.08
N PRO A 238 -1.24 3.48 -4.70
CA PRO A 238 -1.79 3.02 -5.97
C PRO A 238 -0.79 3.14 -7.14
N LYS A 239 0.09 4.13 -7.10
CA LYS A 239 1.12 4.32 -8.15
C LYS A 239 2.23 3.28 -8.06
N LEU A 240 2.63 2.91 -6.85
CA LEU A 240 3.56 1.79 -6.63
C LEU A 240 2.95 0.47 -7.10
N GLU A 241 1.71 0.20 -6.74
CA GLU A 241 1.00 -1.00 -7.17
C GLU A 241 0.91 -1.06 -8.70
N GLN A 242 0.52 0.05 -9.34
CA GLN A 242 0.46 0.13 -10.81
C GLN A 242 1.83 -0.11 -11.46
N ALA A 243 2.90 0.47 -10.94
CA ALA A 243 4.25 0.27 -11.46
C ALA A 243 4.71 -1.20 -11.33
N GLU A 244 4.41 -1.85 -10.21
CA GLU A 244 4.71 -3.27 -9.99
C GLU A 244 3.87 -4.18 -10.89
N ILE A 245 2.60 -3.87 -11.11
CA ILE A 245 1.74 -4.57 -12.08
C ILE A 245 2.36 -4.50 -13.48
N GLU A 246 2.77 -3.32 -13.92
CA GLU A 246 3.41 -3.15 -15.25
C GLU A 246 4.74 -3.90 -15.34
N ARG A 247 5.49 -3.96 -14.26
CA ARG A 247 6.72 -4.77 -14.16
C ARG A 247 6.42 -6.27 -14.28
N ALA A 248 5.44 -6.77 -13.51
CA ALA A 248 5.05 -8.18 -13.53
C ALA A 248 4.56 -8.63 -14.91
N LYS A 249 3.80 -7.77 -15.63
CA LYS A 249 3.36 -8.06 -17.00
C LYS A 249 4.51 -8.30 -17.98
N ARG A 250 5.66 -7.66 -17.76
CA ARG A 250 6.85 -7.78 -18.64
C ARG A 250 7.69 -9.03 -18.35
N LYS A 251 7.52 -9.70 -17.19
CA LYS A 251 8.23 -10.93 -16.88
C LYS A 251 7.74 -12.09 -17.74
N PRO A 252 8.65 -12.98 -18.25
CA PRO A 252 8.26 -14.22 -18.92
C PRO A 252 7.45 -15.12 -17.99
N THR A 253 6.43 -15.80 -18.52
CA THR A 253 5.52 -16.64 -17.72
C THR A 253 6.23 -17.75 -16.94
N GLY A 254 7.34 -18.29 -17.45
CA GLY A 254 8.10 -19.35 -16.79
C GLY A 254 8.98 -18.88 -15.61
N SER A 255 9.05 -17.57 -15.35
CA SER A 255 9.85 -16.98 -14.27
C SER A 255 9.01 -16.19 -13.23
N LEU A 256 7.69 -16.47 -13.17
CA LEU A 256 6.80 -15.78 -12.24
C LEU A 256 6.84 -16.45 -10.88
N ASP A 257 6.97 -15.63 -9.83
CA ASP A 257 6.78 -16.01 -8.44
C ASP A 257 5.33 -15.79 -7.96
N ALA A 258 5.02 -16.16 -6.71
CA ALA A 258 3.69 -15.98 -6.14
C ALA A 258 3.24 -14.51 -6.14
N TYR A 259 4.17 -13.59 -5.90
CA TYR A 259 3.89 -12.15 -5.90
C TYR A 259 3.58 -11.62 -7.31
N ASP A 260 4.28 -12.10 -8.33
CA ASP A 260 3.99 -11.72 -9.73
C ASP A 260 2.59 -12.20 -10.17
N TYR A 261 2.19 -13.44 -9.78
CA TYR A 261 0.84 -13.94 -10.02
C TYR A 261 -0.21 -13.11 -9.28
N PHE A 262 0.05 -12.74 -8.02
CA PHE A 262 -0.81 -11.84 -7.26
C PHE A 262 -1.01 -10.49 -7.96
N LEU A 263 0.08 -9.83 -8.41
CA LEU A 263 0.01 -8.56 -9.12
C LEU A 263 -0.78 -8.64 -10.44
N ARG A 264 -0.58 -9.72 -11.20
CA ARG A 264 -1.37 -9.97 -12.42
C ARG A 264 -2.84 -10.18 -12.11
N GLY A 265 -3.15 -10.90 -11.02
CA GLY A 265 -4.51 -11.07 -10.52
C GLY A 265 -5.16 -9.74 -10.12
N MET A 266 -4.41 -8.86 -9.43
CA MET A 266 -4.86 -7.49 -9.12
C MET A 266 -5.18 -6.70 -10.39
N ALA A 267 -4.28 -6.71 -11.38
CA ALA A 267 -4.50 -6.05 -12.66
C ALA A 267 -5.78 -6.53 -13.36
N SER A 268 -6.05 -7.83 -13.30
CA SER A 268 -7.27 -8.41 -13.89
C SER A 268 -8.52 -8.03 -13.09
N THR A 269 -8.43 -7.98 -11.75
CA THR A 269 -9.52 -7.52 -10.86
C THR A 269 -9.91 -6.06 -11.16
N HIS A 270 -8.93 -5.18 -11.42
CA HIS A 270 -9.18 -3.76 -11.73
C HIS A 270 -9.92 -3.53 -13.06
N ARG A 271 -9.90 -4.49 -13.99
CA ARG A 271 -10.66 -4.37 -15.25
C ARG A 271 -12.17 -4.47 -15.07
N MET A 272 -12.64 -5.13 -14.01
CA MET A 272 -14.06 -5.26 -13.66
C MET A 272 -14.90 -5.81 -14.81
N THR A 273 -14.40 -6.82 -15.54
CA THR A 273 -15.17 -7.57 -16.54
C THR A 273 -15.32 -9.03 -16.09
N ARG A 274 -16.29 -9.74 -16.68
CA ARG A 274 -16.57 -11.15 -16.32
C ARG A 274 -15.35 -12.04 -16.58
N GLU A 275 -14.75 -11.90 -17.75
CA GLU A 275 -13.57 -12.65 -18.19
C GLU A 275 -12.35 -12.34 -17.31
N ALA A 276 -12.11 -11.04 -17.06
CA ALA A 276 -11.00 -10.60 -16.24
C ALA A 276 -11.13 -11.06 -14.77
N THR A 277 -12.35 -11.12 -14.24
CA THR A 277 -12.57 -11.62 -12.87
C THR A 277 -12.32 -13.12 -12.79
N SER A 278 -12.65 -13.90 -13.83
CA SER A 278 -12.35 -15.32 -13.89
C SER A 278 -10.84 -15.57 -14.02
N GLU A 279 -10.16 -14.81 -14.90
CA GLU A 279 -8.70 -14.84 -15.01
C GLU A 279 -8.01 -14.47 -13.67
N ALA A 280 -8.54 -13.47 -12.95
CA ALA A 280 -8.01 -13.09 -11.64
C ALA A 280 -8.07 -14.23 -10.63
N LEU A 281 -9.19 -14.96 -10.56
CA LEU A 281 -9.33 -16.12 -9.68
C LEU A 281 -8.30 -17.23 -9.98
N GLU A 282 -8.03 -17.51 -11.27
CA GLU A 282 -7.00 -18.48 -11.68
C GLU A 282 -5.59 -18.01 -11.26
N LEU A 283 -5.27 -16.73 -11.45
CA LEU A 283 -4.00 -16.14 -11.08
C LEU A 283 -3.78 -16.14 -9.56
N PHE A 284 -4.80 -15.83 -8.77
CA PHE A 284 -4.72 -15.92 -7.31
C PHE A 284 -4.62 -17.38 -6.82
N ALA A 285 -5.32 -18.32 -7.44
CA ALA A 285 -5.16 -19.74 -7.14
C ALA A 285 -3.70 -20.17 -7.35
N ARG A 286 -3.08 -19.72 -8.45
CA ARG A 286 -1.67 -20.03 -8.73
C ARG A 286 -0.73 -19.37 -7.73
N ALA A 287 -1.00 -18.13 -7.28
CA ALA A 287 -0.23 -17.47 -6.24
C ALA A 287 -0.29 -18.26 -4.92
N ILE A 288 -1.49 -18.75 -4.52
CA ILE A 288 -1.71 -19.55 -3.31
C ILE A 288 -1.01 -20.91 -3.39
N GLU A 289 -0.97 -21.53 -4.57
CA GLU A 289 -0.25 -22.81 -4.78
C GLU A 289 1.27 -22.65 -4.60
N LEU A 290 1.84 -21.53 -5.09
CA LEU A 290 3.27 -21.25 -5.01
C LEU A 290 3.71 -20.80 -3.62
N ASP A 291 2.87 -20.05 -2.90
CA ASP A 291 3.10 -19.63 -1.52
C ASP A 291 1.80 -19.76 -0.72
N PRO A 292 1.59 -20.91 -0.06
CA PRO A 292 0.38 -21.18 0.72
C PRO A 292 0.17 -20.28 1.93
N ASP A 293 1.22 -19.60 2.40
CA ASP A 293 1.20 -18.69 3.55
C ASP A 293 0.96 -17.22 3.14
N PHE A 294 0.88 -16.95 1.84
CA PHE A 294 0.60 -15.61 1.32
C PHE A 294 -0.89 -15.28 1.45
N ALA A 295 -1.25 -14.52 2.47
CA ALA A 295 -2.64 -14.23 2.84
C ALA A 295 -3.39 -13.32 1.82
N SER A 296 -2.72 -12.29 1.29
CA SER A 296 -3.38 -11.29 0.42
C SER A 296 -4.08 -11.90 -0.80
N PRO A 297 -3.52 -12.89 -1.54
CA PRO A 297 -4.23 -13.55 -2.65
C PRO A 297 -5.55 -14.18 -2.22
N CYS A 298 -5.63 -14.76 -1.01
CA CYS A 298 -6.88 -15.33 -0.50
C CYS A 298 -7.95 -14.26 -0.30
N GLY A 299 -7.58 -13.11 0.32
CA GLY A 299 -8.50 -12.00 0.55
C GLY A 299 -9.04 -11.41 -0.75
N VAL A 300 -8.16 -11.14 -1.72
CA VAL A 300 -8.56 -10.56 -3.01
C VAL A 300 -9.34 -11.56 -3.87
N ALA A 301 -8.99 -12.85 -3.85
CA ALA A 301 -9.79 -13.89 -4.50
C ALA A 301 -11.22 -13.94 -3.94
N ALA A 302 -11.38 -13.85 -2.60
CA ALA A 302 -12.71 -13.72 -2.00
C ALA A 302 -13.45 -12.47 -2.50
N PHE A 303 -12.77 -11.35 -2.66
CA PHE A 303 -13.36 -10.12 -3.21
C PHE A 303 -13.76 -10.24 -4.68
N CYS A 304 -13.14 -11.10 -5.48
CA CYS A 304 -13.59 -11.37 -6.85
C CYS A 304 -15.05 -11.88 -6.88
N TYR A 305 -15.51 -12.61 -5.87
CA TYR A 305 -16.92 -13.00 -5.75
C TYR A 305 -17.84 -11.83 -5.41
N VAL A 306 -17.34 -10.80 -4.72
CA VAL A 306 -18.06 -9.52 -4.56
C VAL A 306 -18.27 -8.89 -5.93
N VAL A 307 -17.20 -8.79 -6.74
CA VAL A 307 -17.26 -8.23 -8.09
C VAL A 307 -18.27 -8.99 -8.97
N ARG A 308 -18.26 -10.33 -8.91
CA ARG A 308 -19.23 -11.16 -9.66
C ARG A 308 -20.65 -10.87 -9.22
N LYS A 309 -20.91 -10.78 -7.93
CA LYS A 309 -22.25 -10.55 -7.36
C LYS A 309 -22.80 -9.17 -7.71
N ILE A 310 -22.00 -8.09 -7.57
CA ILE A 310 -22.47 -6.72 -7.88
C ILE A 310 -22.84 -6.52 -9.33
N ASN A 311 -22.21 -7.30 -10.23
CA ASN A 311 -22.43 -7.22 -11.69
C ASN A 311 -23.37 -8.31 -12.22
N GLY A 312 -23.97 -9.16 -11.37
CA GLY A 312 -24.89 -10.20 -11.78
C GLY A 312 -24.24 -11.39 -12.52
N TRP A 313 -22.94 -11.64 -12.33
CA TRP A 313 -22.19 -12.70 -13.01
C TRP A 313 -22.11 -14.01 -12.21
N THR A 314 -22.78 -14.07 -11.07
CA THR A 314 -22.87 -15.30 -10.25
C THR A 314 -23.52 -16.43 -11.05
N THR A 315 -22.86 -17.58 -11.13
CA THR A 315 -23.33 -18.78 -11.87
C THR A 315 -23.85 -19.86 -10.93
N ASP A 316 -23.16 -20.11 -9.82
CA ASP A 316 -23.58 -21.02 -8.75
C ASP A 316 -23.51 -20.27 -7.42
N ARG A 317 -24.66 -19.79 -6.96
CA ARG A 317 -24.77 -18.95 -5.76
C ARG A 317 -24.22 -19.65 -4.52
N ASN A 318 -24.59 -20.93 -4.32
CA ASN A 318 -24.22 -21.65 -3.10
C ASN A 318 -22.72 -21.95 -3.07
N HIS A 319 -22.17 -22.35 -4.18
CA HIS A 319 -20.74 -22.59 -4.33
C HIS A 319 -19.95 -21.29 -4.14
N GLU A 320 -20.36 -20.19 -4.78
CA GLU A 320 -19.65 -18.89 -4.70
C GLU A 320 -19.69 -18.30 -3.27
N ILE A 321 -20.82 -18.47 -2.54
CA ILE A 321 -20.91 -18.08 -1.12
C ILE A 321 -19.93 -18.89 -0.27
N ALA A 322 -19.93 -20.21 -0.41
CA ALA A 322 -19.08 -21.10 0.36
C ALA A 322 -17.59 -20.82 0.08
N GLU A 323 -17.23 -20.62 -1.19
CA GLU A 323 -15.84 -20.38 -1.59
C GLU A 323 -15.35 -19.00 -1.16
N ALA A 324 -16.18 -17.95 -1.29
CA ALA A 324 -15.86 -16.62 -0.79
C ALA A 324 -15.62 -16.64 0.73
N ALA A 325 -16.49 -17.30 1.49
CA ALA A 325 -16.34 -17.45 2.95
C ALA A 325 -15.07 -18.22 3.31
N ARG A 326 -14.80 -19.36 2.64
CA ARG A 326 -13.60 -20.18 2.86
C ARG A 326 -12.32 -19.38 2.64
N LEU A 327 -12.23 -18.65 1.53
CA LEU A 327 -11.08 -17.83 1.18
C LEU A 327 -10.92 -16.66 2.14
N ALA A 328 -12.01 -16.01 2.55
CA ALA A 328 -11.98 -14.89 3.48
C ALA A 328 -11.48 -15.34 4.88
N TRP A 329 -11.95 -16.46 5.39
CA TRP A 329 -11.49 -16.99 6.67
C TRP A 329 -10.05 -17.49 6.59
N ARG A 330 -9.63 -18.10 5.48
CA ARG A 330 -8.23 -18.45 5.26
C ARG A 330 -7.34 -17.19 5.23
N ALA A 331 -7.78 -16.12 4.57
CA ALA A 331 -7.06 -14.83 4.59
C ALA A 331 -6.92 -14.30 6.02
N ALA A 332 -7.94 -14.44 6.87
CA ALA A 332 -7.91 -14.01 8.26
C ALA A 332 -6.98 -14.85 9.13
N GLU A 333 -6.94 -16.16 8.90
CA GLU A 333 -6.08 -17.09 9.63
C GLU A 333 -4.59 -16.85 9.33
N LEU A 334 -4.24 -16.75 8.05
CA LEU A 334 -2.86 -16.55 7.59
C LEU A 334 -2.40 -15.09 7.79
N GLY A 335 -3.30 -14.13 7.52
CA GLY A 335 -3.00 -12.71 7.50
C GLY A 335 -3.33 -11.98 8.79
N LYS A 336 -2.98 -12.54 9.97
CA LYS A 336 -3.28 -11.93 11.28
C LYS A 336 -2.81 -10.48 11.41
N ASP A 337 -1.81 -10.09 10.65
CA ASP A 337 -1.18 -8.77 10.57
C ASP A 337 -1.07 -8.26 9.11
N ASP A 338 -1.85 -8.84 8.19
CA ASP A 338 -1.99 -8.38 6.80
C ASP A 338 -3.31 -7.60 6.63
N ALA A 339 -3.23 -6.28 6.77
CA ALA A 339 -4.40 -5.41 6.68
C ALA A 339 -5.14 -5.53 5.33
N VAL A 340 -4.43 -5.80 4.22
CA VAL A 340 -5.03 -5.95 2.88
C VAL A 340 -5.86 -7.23 2.81
N ALA A 341 -5.29 -8.36 3.27
CA ALA A 341 -5.99 -9.66 3.32
C ALA A 341 -7.27 -9.57 4.15
N LEU A 342 -7.17 -8.94 5.34
CA LEU A 342 -8.29 -8.76 6.25
C LEU A 342 -9.40 -7.85 5.68
N ALA A 343 -9.03 -6.74 5.03
CA ALA A 343 -10.00 -5.80 4.47
C ALA A 343 -10.80 -6.41 3.31
N PHE A 344 -10.14 -7.05 2.36
CA PHE A 344 -10.81 -7.71 1.23
C PHE A 344 -11.60 -8.94 1.67
N GLY A 345 -11.04 -9.75 2.59
CA GLY A 345 -11.75 -10.90 3.18
C GLY A 345 -13.01 -10.45 3.92
N GLY A 346 -12.91 -9.41 4.75
CA GLY A 346 -14.06 -8.82 5.46
C GLY A 346 -15.14 -8.30 4.51
N ALA A 347 -14.76 -7.61 3.42
CA ALA A 347 -15.69 -7.17 2.40
C ALA A 347 -16.47 -8.36 1.77
N ALA A 348 -15.79 -9.47 1.50
CA ALA A 348 -16.40 -10.67 0.95
C ALA A 348 -17.35 -11.36 1.94
N LEU A 349 -16.97 -11.48 3.22
CA LEU A 349 -17.85 -12.01 4.26
C LEU A 349 -19.15 -11.21 4.38
N GLY A 350 -19.04 -9.89 4.42
CA GLY A 350 -20.22 -9.03 4.57
C GLY A 350 -21.12 -9.03 3.34
N TYR A 351 -20.54 -8.89 2.15
CA TYR A 351 -21.33 -8.69 0.93
C TYR A 351 -21.80 -10.00 0.27
N VAL A 352 -20.99 -11.07 0.31
CA VAL A 352 -21.30 -12.35 -0.37
C VAL A 352 -21.85 -13.36 0.62
N ALA A 353 -21.18 -13.58 1.74
CA ALA A 353 -21.58 -14.61 2.70
C ALA A 353 -22.69 -14.16 3.67
N GLY A 354 -22.88 -12.84 3.86
CA GLY A 354 -23.88 -12.29 4.79
C GLY A 354 -23.44 -12.29 6.26
N ASP A 355 -22.19 -12.64 6.54
CA ASP A 355 -21.59 -12.57 7.87
C ASP A 355 -21.10 -11.14 8.17
N LEU A 356 -22.04 -10.27 8.58
CA LEU A 356 -21.75 -8.86 8.84
C LEU A 356 -20.91 -8.66 10.11
N GLU A 357 -21.04 -9.51 11.12
CA GLU A 357 -20.28 -9.39 12.37
C GLU A 357 -18.82 -9.83 12.14
N GLY A 358 -18.60 -10.94 11.47
CA GLY A 358 -17.26 -11.37 11.06
C GLY A 358 -16.58 -10.36 10.13
N ALA A 359 -17.34 -9.78 9.20
CA ALA A 359 -16.84 -8.72 8.31
C ALA A 359 -16.34 -7.50 9.09
N ILE A 360 -17.14 -6.99 10.03
CA ILE A 360 -16.79 -5.82 10.86
C ILE A 360 -15.53 -6.14 11.67
N ALA A 361 -15.45 -7.31 12.30
CA ALA A 361 -14.30 -7.70 13.11
C ALA A 361 -12.99 -7.72 12.30
N LEU A 362 -13.01 -8.28 11.08
CA LEU A 362 -11.83 -8.32 10.21
C LEU A 362 -11.45 -6.93 9.70
N ILE A 363 -12.43 -6.12 9.29
CA ILE A 363 -12.20 -4.78 8.77
C ILE A 363 -11.68 -3.83 9.86
N ASP A 364 -12.27 -3.85 11.04
CA ASP A 364 -11.82 -3.01 12.16
C ASP A 364 -10.38 -3.39 12.56
N ARG A 365 -10.05 -4.70 12.56
CA ARG A 365 -8.67 -5.16 12.76
C ARG A 365 -7.73 -4.65 11.65
N ALA A 366 -8.15 -4.70 10.37
CA ALA A 366 -7.36 -4.18 9.27
C ALA A 366 -7.04 -2.68 9.46
N LEU A 367 -8.01 -1.89 9.93
CA LEU A 367 -7.86 -0.46 10.17
C LEU A 367 -7.01 -0.15 11.42
N VAL A 368 -6.97 -1.04 12.41
CA VAL A 368 -6.03 -0.95 13.55
C VAL A 368 -4.60 -1.20 13.06
N LEU A 369 -4.40 -2.19 12.17
CA LEU A 369 -3.09 -2.51 11.61
C LEU A 369 -2.58 -1.43 10.63
N ASN A 370 -3.47 -0.87 9.83
CA ASN A 370 -3.14 0.20 8.89
C ASN A 370 -4.29 1.22 8.79
N PRO A 371 -4.27 2.31 9.59
CA PRO A 371 -5.30 3.34 9.57
C PRO A 371 -5.33 4.16 8.26
N ASN A 372 -4.31 4.06 7.41
CA ASN A 372 -4.22 4.72 6.10
C ASN A 372 -4.57 3.77 4.93
N LEU A 373 -5.16 2.60 5.21
CA LEU A 373 -5.57 1.65 4.19
C LEU A 373 -6.91 2.06 3.56
N ALA A 374 -6.88 2.64 2.36
CA ALA A 374 -8.09 3.11 1.66
C ALA A 374 -9.13 2.01 1.48
N VAL A 375 -8.72 0.80 1.04
CA VAL A 375 -9.63 -0.35 0.90
C VAL A 375 -10.26 -0.79 2.22
N GLY A 376 -9.58 -0.62 3.35
CA GLY A 376 -10.14 -0.89 4.68
C GLY A 376 -11.29 0.06 5.01
N TRP A 377 -11.11 1.36 4.76
CA TRP A 377 -12.17 2.36 4.93
C TRP A 377 -13.32 2.17 3.95
N TYR A 378 -13.03 1.82 2.70
CA TYR A 378 -14.04 1.46 1.71
C TYR A 378 -14.87 0.25 2.15
N ALA A 379 -14.23 -0.84 2.57
CA ALA A 379 -14.89 -2.03 3.08
C ALA A 379 -15.75 -1.72 4.32
N SER A 380 -15.23 -0.91 5.25
CA SER A 380 -15.95 -0.46 6.45
C SER A 380 -17.21 0.35 6.10
N GLY A 381 -17.08 1.31 5.20
CA GLY A 381 -18.22 2.09 4.71
C GLY A 381 -19.27 1.23 4.01
N THR A 382 -18.82 0.25 3.19
CA THR A 382 -19.72 -0.66 2.48
C THR A 382 -20.52 -1.53 3.46
N VAL A 383 -19.86 -2.21 4.39
CA VAL A 383 -20.55 -3.09 5.36
C VAL A 383 -21.52 -2.30 6.22
N ARG A 384 -21.15 -1.09 6.66
CA ARG A 384 -22.04 -0.23 7.47
C ARG A 384 -23.24 0.29 6.67
N ALA A 385 -23.07 0.60 5.38
CA ALA A 385 -24.19 0.99 4.51
C ALA A 385 -25.25 -0.12 4.41
N PHE A 386 -24.82 -1.40 4.29
CA PHE A 386 -25.72 -2.55 4.19
C PHE A 386 -26.21 -3.08 5.55
N ARG A 387 -25.47 -2.81 6.65
CA ARG A 387 -25.93 -3.11 8.02
C ARG A 387 -27.17 -2.28 8.39
N GLY A 388 -27.25 -1.06 7.86
CA GLY A 388 -28.33 -0.11 8.15
C GLY A 388 -28.16 0.61 9.49
N GLY A 389 -28.85 1.78 9.62
CA GLY A 389 -28.89 2.57 10.85
C GLY A 389 -27.72 3.55 11.06
N GLU A 390 -26.65 3.45 10.28
CA GLU A 390 -25.46 4.32 10.43
C GLU A 390 -24.99 4.94 9.10
N PRO A 391 -25.89 5.56 8.30
CA PRO A 391 -25.53 6.04 6.99
C PRO A 391 -24.45 7.15 7.00
N ASP A 392 -24.47 8.03 8.01
CA ASP A 392 -23.49 9.11 8.12
C ASP A 392 -22.08 8.58 8.47
N VAL A 393 -21.99 7.53 9.27
CA VAL A 393 -20.72 6.85 9.55
C VAL A 393 -20.20 6.17 8.29
N ALA A 394 -21.07 5.50 7.53
CA ALA A 394 -20.70 4.89 6.25
C ALA A 394 -20.17 5.94 5.26
N ILE A 395 -20.83 7.09 5.14
CA ILE A 395 -20.41 8.20 4.29
C ILE A 395 -19.07 8.76 4.72
N ALA A 396 -18.85 8.99 6.02
CA ALA A 396 -17.59 9.49 6.55
C ALA A 396 -16.43 8.53 6.23
N HIS A 397 -16.64 7.21 6.37
CA HIS A 397 -15.64 6.20 6.04
C HIS A 397 -15.33 6.16 4.54
N LEU A 398 -16.35 6.25 3.67
CA LEU A 398 -16.16 6.29 2.22
C LEU A 398 -15.44 7.57 1.77
N GLN A 399 -15.77 8.71 2.35
CA GLN A 399 -15.06 9.97 2.10
C GLN A 399 -13.58 9.88 2.54
N ARG A 400 -13.31 9.23 3.67
CA ARG A 400 -11.93 8.97 4.11
C ARG A 400 -11.20 8.06 3.14
N ALA A 401 -11.84 6.98 2.65
CA ALA A 401 -11.27 6.09 1.63
C ALA A 401 -10.87 6.85 0.36
N MET A 402 -11.81 7.64 -0.19
CA MET A 402 -11.57 8.45 -1.39
C MET A 402 -10.47 9.50 -1.21
N ARG A 403 -10.37 10.09 -0.02
CA ARG A 403 -9.30 11.05 0.30
C ARG A 403 -7.94 10.36 0.42
N LEU A 404 -7.88 9.14 1.01
CA LEU A 404 -6.66 8.37 1.14
C LEU A 404 -6.16 7.81 -0.19
N SER A 405 -7.02 7.58 -1.18
CA SER A 405 -6.65 7.04 -2.49
C SER A 405 -7.41 7.76 -3.61
N PRO A 406 -7.03 9.02 -3.97
CA PRO A 406 -7.76 9.82 -4.94
C PRO A 406 -7.70 9.27 -6.37
N PHE A 407 -6.76 8.37 -6.66
CA PHE A 407 -6.60 7.69 -7.96
C PHE A 407 -6.88 6.19 -7.86
N ASP A 408 -7.72 5.79 -6.90
CA ASP A 408 -8.05 4.38 -6.67
C ASP A 408 -8.76 3.77 -7.88
N PRO A 409 -8.34 2.58 -8.34
CA PRO A 409 -9.02 1.86 -9.42
C PRO A 409 -10.50 1.56 -9.13
N PHE A 410 -10.89 1.52 -7.84
CA PHE A 410 -12.24 1.29 -7.37
C PHE A 410 -12.99 2.58 -6.96
N MET A 411 -12.52 3.77 -7.35
CA MET A 411 -13.15 5.04 -7.00
C MET A 411 -14.65 5.06 -7.31
N PHE A 412 -15.03 4.60 -8.50
CA PHE A 412 -16.44 4.53 -8.91
C PHE A 412 -17.30 3.63 -7.99
N THR A 413 -16.73 2.57 -7.38
CA THR A 413 -17.43 1.73 -6.42
C THR A 413 -17.62 2.44 -5.08
N MET A 414 -16.62 3.19 -4.61
CA MET A 414 -16.72 4.03 -3.42
C MET A 414 -17.82 5.08 -3.59
N GLN A 415 -17.88 5.73 -4.75
CA GLN A 415 -18.93 6.70 -5.10
C GLN A 415 -20.31 6.02 -5.18
N GLY A 416 -20.42 4.83 -5.77
CA GLY A 416 -21.65 4.06 -5.83
C GLY A 416 -22.17 3.66 -4.45
N VAL A 417 -21.32 3.21 -3.55
CA VAL A 417 -21.70 2.88 -2.16
C VAL A 417 -22.05 4.16 -1.38
N THR A 418 -21.41 5.29 -1.65
CA THR A 418 -21.79 6.58 -1.06
C THR A 418 -23.21 6.96 -1.49
N ALA A 419 -23.57 6.72 -2.75
CA ALA A 419 -24.94 6.90 -3.22
C ALA A 419 -25.93 6.00 -2.45
N PHE A 420 -25.60 4.72 -2.20
CA PHE A 420 -26.40 3.83 -1.35
C PHE A 420 -26.58 4.38 0.06
N ALA A 421 -25.53 4.85 0.71
CA ALA A 421 -25.60 5.40 2.04
C ALA A 421 -26.51 6.65 2.12
N HIS A 422 -26.42 7.56 1.14
CA HIS A 422 -27.32 8.71 1.03
C HIS A 422 -28.78 8.28 0.76
N PHE A 423 -29.00 7.27 -0.08
CA PHE A 423 -30.33 6.72 -0.35
C PHE A 423 -31.00 6.22 0.94
N PHE A 424 -30.31 5.45 1.78
CA PHE A 424 -30.87 4.97 3.06
C PHE A 424 -31.03 6.08 4.09
N ALA A 425 -30.23 7.15 4.00
CA ALA A 425 -30.43 8.36 4.78
C ALA A 425 -31.63 9.22 4.32
N GLY A 426 -32.30 8.85 3.21
CA GLY A 426 -33.40 9.62 2.63
C GLY A 426 -32.95 10.86 1.83
N ARG A 427 -31.67 11.01 1.58
CA ARG A 427 -31.05 12.11 0.83
C ARG A 427 -30.93 11.73 -0.63
N TYR A 428 -32.07 11.73 -1.37
CA TYR A 428 -32.14 11.17 -2.72
C TYR A 428 -31.43 12.02 -3.77
N ASP A 429 -31.38 13.34 -3.60
CA ASP A 429 -30.66 14.24 -4.52
C ASP A 429 -29.15 14.01 -4.43
N GLU A 430 -28.61 13.91 -3.24
CA GLU A 430 -27.20 13.58 -3.01
C GLU A 430 -26.89 12.16 -3.48
N ALA A 431 -27.80 11.20 -3.25
CA ALA A 431 -27.65 9.84 -3.75
C ALA A 431 -27.56 9.81 -5.27
N THR A 432 -28.39 10.58 -5.97
CA THR A 432 -28.33 10.71 -7.43
C THR A 432 -27.01 11.34 -7.87
N ALA A 433 -26.61 12.45 -7.27
CA ALA A 433 -25.36 13.13 -7.63
C ALA A 433 -24.13 12.21 -7.48
N TRP A 434 -24.08 11.39 -6.43
CA TRP A 434 -23.02 10.40 -6.25
C TRP A 434 -23.10 9.23 -7.24
N ALA A 435 -24.30 8.75 -7.54
CA ALA A 435 -24.51 7.71 -8.55
C ALA A 435 -24.10 8.18 -9.96
N GLU A 436 -24.36 9.44 -10.30
CA GLU A 436 -23.93 10.05 -11.57
C GLU A 436 -22.41 10.14 -11.66
N LYS A 437 -21.69 10.55 -10.59
CA LYS A 437 -20.24 10.54 -10.59
C LYS A 437 -19.67 9.14 -10.87
N ALA A 438 -20.19 8.12 -10.19
CA ALA A 438 -19.79 6.73 -10.42
C ALA A 438 -20.08 6.26 -11.86
N PHE A 439 -21.23 6.66 -12.42
CA PHE A 439 -21.61 6.34 -13.79
C PHE A 439 -20.67 6.97 -14.84
N TRP A 440 -20.25 8.23 -14.63
CA TRP A 440 -19.32 8.89 -15.54
C TRP A 440 -17.95 8.21 -15.59
N GLU A 441 -17.48 7.66 -14.47
CA GLU A 441 -16.23 6.89 -14.44
C GLU A 441 -16.38 5.50 -15.06
N ARG A 442 -17.50 4.81 -14.79
CA ARG A 442 -17.75 3.42 -15.23
C ARG A 442 -19.25 3.23 -15.56
N PRO A 443 -19.68 3.45 -16.82
CA PRO A 443 -21.11 3.46 -17.18
C PRO A 443 -21.81 2.10 -17.19
N ASN A 444 -21.05 0.99 -17.12
CA ASN A 444 -21.60 -0.37 -17.25
C ASN A 444 -21.53 -1.18 -15.94
N ILE A 445 -21.57 -0.52 -14.79
CA ILE A 445 -21.62 -1.20 -13.48
C ILE A 445 -23.08 -1.32 -13.04
N LEU A 446 -23.56 -2.55 -12.94
CA LEU A 446 -24.97 -2.84 -12.65
C LEU A 446 -25.44 -2.26 -11.31
N ALA A 447 -24.60 -2.32 -10.26
CA ALA A 447 -24.93 -1.76 -8.96
C ALA A 447 -25.11 -0.24 -9.00
N THR A 448 -24.26 0.48 -9.78
CA THR A 448 -24.37 1.93 -9.96
C THR A 448 -25.66 2.32 -10.69
N LEU A 449 -26.01 1.58 -11.73
CA LEU A 449 -27.24 1.81 -12.49
C LEU A 449 -28.49 1.57 -11.62
N ARG A 450 -28.48 0.52 -10.79
CA ARG A 450 -29.59 0.24 -9.87
C ARG A 450 -29.77 1.35 -8.83
N ILE A 451 -28.70 1.84 -8.22
CA ILE A 451 -28.82 2.91 -7.21
C ILE A 451 -29.22 4.24 -7.86
N ALA A 452 -28.74 4.53 -9.07
CA ALA A 452 -29.19 5.70 -9.84
C ALA A 452 -30.69 5.63 -10.15
N ALA A 453 -31.18 4.47 -10.60
CA ALA A 453 -32.60 4.25 -10.86
C ALA A 453 -33.45 4.44 -9.60
N ALA A 454 -33.07 3.80 -8.50
CA ALA A 454 -33.79 3.89 -7.22
C ALA A 454 -33.82 5.33 -6.67
N SER A 455 -32.68 6.02 -6.69
CA SER A 455 -32.55 7.39 -6.17
C SER A 455 -33.39 8.38 -6.99
N ASN A 456 -33.29 8.31 -8.31
CA ASN A 456 -34.09 9.15 -9.21
C ASN A 456 -35.60 8.91 -9.06
N ALA A 457 -36.01 7.64 -8.89
CA ALA A 457 -37.43 7.31 -8.69
C ALA A 457 -37.98 7.93 -7.41
N LEU A 458 -37.24 7.90 -6.30
CA LEU A 458 -37.68 8.52 -5.02
C LEU A 458 -37.48 10.04 -4.99
N ALA A 459 -36.60 10.58 -5.82
CA ALA A 459 -36.45 12.02 -6.02
C ALA A 459 -37.50 12.61 -6.99
N GLY A 460 -38.41 11.78 -7.55
CA GLY A 460 -39.43 12.22 -8.48
C GLY A 460 -38.95 12.40 -9.93
N ARG A 461 -37.73 12.07 -10.26
CA ARG A 461 -37.14 12.14 -11.62
C ARG A 461 -37.38 10.83 -12.38
N VAL A 462 -38.66 10.62 -12.76
CA VAL A 462 -39.16 9.33 -13.29
C VAL A 462 -38.48 8.95 -14.62
N GLU A 463 -38.23 9.89 -15.49
CA GLU A 463 -37.62 9.61 -16.80
C GLU A 463 -36.17 9.19 -16.68
N GLU A 464 -35.41 9.83 -15.79
CA GLU A 464 -34.00 9.46 -15.45
C GLU A 464 -33.96 8.08 -14.80
N ALA A 465 -34.90 7.79 -13.89
CA ALA A 465 -35.04 6.49 -13.27
C ALA A 465 -35.28 5.37 -14.31
N ARG A 466 -36.20 5.61 -15.26
CA ARG A 466 -36.50 4.68 -16.35
C ARG A 466 -35.33 4.44 -17.28
N LYS A 467 -34.56 5.47 -17.62
CA LYS A 467 -33.34 5.33 -18.42
C LYS A 467 -32.28 4.48 -17.70
N ALA A 468 -32.07 4.73 -16.41
CA ALA A 468 -31.10 3.98 -15.61
C ALA A 468 -31.47 2.50 -15.46
N ILE A 469 -32.77 2.19 -15.18
CA ILE A 469 -33.20 0.80 -15.04
C ILE A 469 -33.25 0.08 -16.41
N ALA A 470 -33.61 0.74 -17.49
CA ALA A 470 -33.53 0.17 -18.82
C ALA A 470 -32.10 -0.25 -19.18
N ARG A 471 -31.12 0.63 -18.89
CA ARG A 471 -29.71 0.30 -19.10
C ARG A 471 -29.25 -0.86 -18.21
N ALA A 472 -29.74 -0.93 -16.96
CA ALA A 472 -29.45 -2.07 -16.07
C ALA A 472 -29.99 -3.39 -16.62
N LEU A 473 -31.19 -3.38 -17.22
CA LEU A 473 -31.81 -4.55 -17.83
C LEU A 473 -31.13 -4.97 -19.16
N GLU A 474 -30.46 -4.06 -19.86
CA GLU A 474 -29.60 -4.44 -21.00
C GLU A 474 -28.38 -5.26 -20.53
N LEU A 475 -27.83 -4.94 -19.35
CA LEU A 475 -26.68 -5.66 -18.77
C LEU A 475 -27.07 -6.96 -18.07
N ASP A 476 -28.26 -7.01 -17.47
CA ASP A 476 -28.83 -8.18 -16.80
C ASP A 476 -30.31 -8.34 -17.19
N PRO A 477 -30.59 -8.94 -18.35
CA PRO A 477 -31.96 -9.09 -18.87
C PRO A 477 -32.89 -9.93 -17.98
N GLU A 478 -32.34 -10.74 -17.10
CA GLU A 478 -33.11 -11.60 -16.19
C GLU A 478 -33.40 -10.96 -14.83
N MET A 479 -32.94 -9.73 -14.59
CA MET A 479 -33.18 -9.03 -13.33
C MET A 479 -34.68 -8.71 -13.17
N ARG A 480 -35.27 -9.17 -12.05
CA ARG A 480 -36.67 -8.98 -11.67
C ARG A 480 -36.76 -8.58 -10.19
N ALA A 481 -37.86 -7.93 -9.82
CA ALA A 481 -38.10 -7.63 -8.40
C ALA A 481 -38.14 -8.91 -7.54
N SER A 482 -38.71 -9.99 -8.07
CA SER A 482 -38.83 -11.29 -7.42
C SER A 482 -37.49 -12.01 -7.19
N ASN A 483 -36.45 -11.72 -7.99
CA ASN A 483 -35.12 -12.37 -7.84
C ASN A 483 -34.03 -11.40 -7.35
N LEU A 484 -34.39 -10.17 -7.00
CA LEU A 484 -33.46 -9.10 -6.66
C LEU A 484 -32.63 -9.43 -5.42
N GLU A 485 -33.21 -10.04 -4.38
CA GLU A 485 -32.52 -10.39 -3.14
C GLU A 485 -31.29 -11.30 -3.38
N GLY A 486 -31.37 -12.21 -4.37
CA GLY A 486 -30.24 -13.04 -4.75
C GLY A 486 -29.12 -12.33 -5.49
N ARG A 487 -29.37 -11.16 -6.04
CA ARG A 487 -28.49 -10.40 -6.97
C ARG A 487 -27.78 -9.22 -6.33
N ILE A 488 -28.14 -8.87 -5.10
CA ILE A 488 -27.56 -7.73 -4.37
C ILE A 488 -26.92 -8.20 -3.06
N GLY A 489 -26.26 -7.27 -2.35
CA GLY A 489 -25.67 -7.55 -1.04
C GLY A 489 -26.71 -7.91 0.02
N TRP A 490 -26.24 -8.34 1.16
CA TRP A 490 -27.09 -8.68 2.30
C TRP A 490 -27.50 -7.42 3.06
N PHE A 491 -28.82 -7.27 3.27
CA PHE A 491 -29.38 -6.24 4.14
C PHE A 491 -29.71 -6.83 5.50
N ARG A 492 -29.22 -6.24 6.55
CA ARG A 492 -29.60 -6.65 7.92
C ARG A 492 -31.03 -6.28 8.26
N ARG A 493 -31.52 -5.17 7.66
CA ARG A 493 -32.84 -4.63 7.89
C ARG A 493 -33.74 -4.92 6.69
N PRO A 494 -34.76 -5.79 6.82
CA PRO A 494 -35.67 -6.13 5.74
C PRO A 494 -36.41 -4.91 5.13
N GLU A 495 -36.67 -3.89 5.99
CA GLU A 495 -37.29 -2.64 5.54
C GLU A 495 -36.42 -1.83 4.57
N ASP A 496 -35.10 -1.87 4.72
CA ASP A 496 -34.17 -1.22 3.80
C ASP A 496 -34.19 -1.91 2.43
N PHE A 497 -34.19 -3.25 2.42
CA PHE A 497 -34.37 -4.02 1.18
C PHE A 497 -35.72 -3.72 0.52
N ALA A 498 -36.82 -3.74 1.27
CA ALA A 498 -38.15 -3.45 0.74
C ALA A 498 -38.23 -2.05 0.12
N LYS A 499 -37.70 -1.03 0.83
CA LYS A 499 -37.62 0.35 0.30
C LYS A 499 -36.85 0.42 -1.01
N TYR A 500 -35.72 -0.29 -1.09
CA TYR A 500 -34.89 -0.31 -2.30
C TYR A 500 -35.58 -1.02 -3.46
N ALA A 501 -36.19 -2.18 -3.22
CA ALA A 501 -36.94 -2.92 -4.22
C ALA A 501 -38.14 -2.14 -4.75
N ASP A 502 -38.89 -1.45 -3.87
CA ASP A 502 -40.02 -0.60 -4.28
C ASP A 502 -39.58 0.60 -5.09
N ALA A 503 -38.43 1.20 -4.76
CA ALA A 503 -37.85 2.27 -5.57
C ALA A 503 -37.50 1.79 -6.98
N LEU A 504 -36.92 0.59 -7.11
CA LEU A 504 -36.60 -0.01 -8.41
C LEU A 504 -37.88 -0.38 -9.21
N ARG A 505 -38.97 -0.87 -8.55
CA ARG A 505 -40.27 -1.07 -9.21
C ARG A 505 -40.83 0.25 -9.75
N LYS A 506 -40.74 1.34 -8.96
CA LYS A 506 -41.13 2.68 -9.42
C LYS A 506 -40.30 3.16 -10.61
N ALA A 507 -39.05 2.77 -10.70
CA ALA A 507 -38.19 3.05 -11.86
C ALA A 507 -38.55 2.20 -13.09
N GLY A 508 -39.35 1.15 -12.95
CA GLY A 508 -39.77 0.27 -14.04
C GLY A 508 -39.13 -1.12 -14.07
N LEU A 509 -38.55 -1.58 -12.93
CA LEU A 509 -38.07 -2.95 -12.81
C LEU A 509 -39.28 -3.91 -12.90
N PRO A 510 -39.26 -4.92 -13.81
CA PRO A 510 -40.29 -5.94 -13.89
C PRO A 510 -40.41 -6.82 -12.63
N GLU A 511 -41.58 -7.43 -12.38
CA GLU A 511 -41.80 -8.37 -11.28
C GLU A 511 -41.04 -9.68 -11.41
#